data_1bb79828cfb9db8b76beae2dda461b9b
#
_entry.id   1bb79828cfb9db8b76beae2dda461b9b
#
_cell.length_a   1.000
_cell.length_b   1.000
_cell.length_c   1.000
_cell.angle_alpha   90.00
_cell.angle_beta   90.00
_cell.angle_gamma   90.00
#
_symmetry.space_group_name_H-M   'P 1'
#
loop_
_entity.id
_entity.type
_entity.pdbx_description
1 polymer ?
#
loop_
_entity_poly.entity_id
_entity_poly.type
_entity_poly.pdbx_seq_one_letter_code
_entity_poly.pdbx_strand_id
1 'polypeptide(L)'
;MKEIQRGSLFTDNRVMTTNGIIEGTSEPDSGLRSFKGIPFAAPPVGELRWKPPQPVANWSGVRKADQFAPRAMQLPLFGDMSFRSSRMSEDCLYLNVWTPATSDQDHLPVLVYFYGGGFVAGDGSEPRYDGASLARRGIVVLTVNYRLNVFGFFAHPELTQEAPHHASGNYGHLDQTAALRWVRANIQAFGGDPDRVTIAGESAGSTSVSAQMVSPLAKNLIAGAIGSSGSLIGTLSPIPLAKAEQNGIVFATSIEATSLAALRALPASQLLEATANVPFGQFSPTLDGYFLPHPPAAIFAAGQQAHVPLLAGWNSEEMSYPWLMGTEAPTPENFAKVLHTRYGERADEALRLYPAATYEQALQSATDLACDSFVGYSTWKWCDLHSQTGEAPVYRYLYTHPRPPMTPEMGNAVAGLAGGVIRGPEAEAQRLPAPRGAVHSAEIEYAMGNLGTNRGLCVDAGGL
;
A
#
# COMPACT_ATOMS: atom_id res chain seq x y z
N MET A 1 -25.83 -7.20 -35.41
CA MET A 1 -25.59 -6.71 -34.04
C MET A 1 -26.13 -5.30 -33.96
N LYS A 2 -27.18 -5.04 -33.12
CA LYS A 2 -27.70 -3.70 -32.93
C LYS A 2 -26.62 -2.87 -32.25
N GLU A 3 -26.22 -1.73 -32.83
CA GLU A 3 -25.46 -0.71 -32.17
C GLU A 3 -26.19 -0.32 -30.87
N ILE A 4 -25.64 -0.73 -29.72
CA ILE A 4 -26.07 -0.22 -28.43
C ILE A 4 -25.60 1.23 -28.40
N GLN A 5 -26.54 2.17 -28.41
CA GLN A 5 -26.25 3.61 -28.30
C GLN A 5 -25.45 3.84 -27.01
N ARG A 6 -24.18 4.21 -27.12
CA ARG A 6 -23.26 4.47 -26.01
C ARG A 6 -23.82 5.44 -24.96
N GLY A 7 -24.69 6.38 -25.35
CA GLY A 7 -25.31 7.36 -24.44
C GLY A 7 -26.29 6.77 -23.42
N SER A 8 -26.88 5.57 -23.63
CA SER A 8 -27.84 4.98 -22.68
C SER A 8 -27.17 4.27 -21.49
N LEU A 9 -25.88 3.95 -21.57
CA LEU A 9 -25.17 3.22 -20.50
C LEU A 9 -24.87 4.10 -19.28
N PHE A 10 -24.68 5.41 -19.46
CA PHE A 10 -24.41 6.35 -18.35
C PHE A 10 -25.65 6.61 -17.46
N THR A 11 -26.88 6.50 -18.01
CA THR A 11 -28.12 6.70 -17.24
C THR A 11 -28.50 5.53 -16.36
N ASP A 12 -28.01 4.31 -16.65
CA ASP A 12 -28.41 3.05 -16.01
C ASP A 12 -27.36 2.50 -15.02
N ASN A 13 -26.40 3.29 -14.58
CA ASN A 13 -25.25 2.84 -13.77
C ASN A 13 -24.45 1.69 -14.40
N ARG A 14 -24.51 1.54 -15.71
CA ARG A 14 -23.80 0.51 -16.46
C ARG A 14 -22.61 1.09 -17.20
N VAL A 15 -21.55 0.30 -17.27
CA VAL A 15 -20.33 0.61 -18.01
C VAL A 15 -19.90 -0.62 -18.79
N MET A 16 -19.53 -0.40 -20.06
CA MET A 16 -18.90 -1.41 -20.89
C MET A 16 -17.39 -1.42 -20.65
N THR A 17 -16.88 -2.49 -20.09
CA THR A 17 -15.43 -2.76 -20.00
C THR A 17 -14.96 -3.63 -21.14
N THR A 18 -13.66 -3.82 -21.27
CA THR A 18 -13.07 -4.74 -22.24
C THR A 18 -13.52 -6.19 -22.07
N ASN A 19 -13.99 -6.55 -20.87
CA ASN A 19 -14.39 -7.93 -20.53
C ASN A 19 -15.93 -8.15 -20.51
N GLY A 20 -16.74 -7.10 -20.50
CA GLY A 20 -18.18 -7.15 -20.50
C GLY A 20 -18.83 -5.99 -19.75
N ILE A 21 -20.15 -6.00 -19.65
CA ILE A 21 -20.92 -4.94 -18.97
C ILE A 21 -20.88 -5.17 -17.47
N ILE A 22 -20.64 -4.09 -16.71
CA ILE A 22 -20.80 -4.04 -15.27
C ILE A 22 -21.88 -3.03 -14.88
N GLU A 23 -22.52 -3.25 -13.73
CA GLU A 23 -23.53 -2.36 -13.17
C GLU A 23 -23.17 -2.02 -11.72
N GLY A 24 -22.88 -0.74 -11.48
CA GLY A 24 -22.57 -0.19 -10.15
C GLY A 24 -23.79 0.40 -9.45
N THR A 25 -23.52 1.31 -8.52
CA THR A 25 -24.52 2.08 -7.79
C THR A 25 -24.30 3.57 -8.00
N SER A 26 -25.36 4.38 -7.78
CA SER A 26 -25.26 5.85 -7.75
C SER A 26 -25.84 6.40 -6.46
N GLU A 27 -25.28 7.51 -6.00
CA GLU A 27 -25.86 8.31 -4.92
C GLU A 27 -26.98 9.18 -5.50
N PRO A 28 -28.21 9.13 -4.93
CA PRO A 28 -29.35 9.87 -5.49
C PRO A 28 -29.12 11.39 -5.57
N ASP A 29 -28.50 11.97 -4.55
CA ASP A 29 -28.39 13.43 -4.40
C ASP A 29 -27.22 14.03 -5.18
N SER A 30 -26.12 13.30 -5.35
CA SER A 30 -24.91 13.80 -6.01
C SER A 30 -24.70 13.27 -7.42
N GLY A 31 -25.39 12.22 -7.80
CA GLY A 31 -25.14 11.50 -9.06
C GLY A 31 -23.79 10.76 -9.11
N LEU A 32 -23.03 10.75 -7.98
CA LEU A 32 -21.78 10.03 -7.89
C LEU A 32 -21.99 8.54 -8.08
N ARG A 33 -21.29 7.93 -9.03
CA ARG A 33 -21.36 6.50 -9.30
C ARG A 33 -20.21 5.77 -8.65
N SER A 34 -20.48 4.58 -8.11
CA SER A 34 -19.44 3.68 -7.59
C SER A 34 -19.60 2.28 -8.16
N PHE A 35 -18.48 1.65 -8.47
CA PHE A 35 -18.38 0.30 -8.96
C PHE A 35 -17.38 -0.45 -8.07
N LYS A 36 -17.84 -1.50 -7.40
CA LYS A 36 -17.04 -2.23 -6.41
C LYS A 36 -16.88 -3.69 -6.83
N GLY A 37 -15.69 -4.24 -6.60
CA GLY A 37 -15.43 -5.65 -6.93
C GLY A 37 -15.31 -5.93 -8.42
N ILE A 38 -14.68 -5.04 -9.19
CA ILE A 38 -14.40 -5.25 -10.61
C ILE A 38 -13.14 -6.13 -10.75
N PRO A 39 -13.20 -7.31 -11.39
CA PRO A 39 -12.01 -8.12 -11.60
C PRO A 39 -11.09 -7.47 -12.65
N PHE A 40 -9.82 -7.34 -12.33
CA PHE A 40 -8.79 -6.86 -13.28
C PHE A 40 -7.82 -7.96 -13.74
N ALA A 41 -7.84 -9.11 -13.05
CA ALA A 41 -7.11 -10.31 -13.42
C ALA A 41 -7.90 -11.57 -13.06
N ALA A 42 -7.55 -12.71 -13.65
CA ALA A 42 -8.11 -14.00 -13.31
C ALA A 42 -7.75 -14.38 -11.86
N PRO A 43 -8.60 -15.16 -11.16
CA PRO A 43 -8.30 -15.63 -9.81
C PRO A 43 -6.96 -16.36 -9.71
N PRO A 44 -6.01 -15.93 -8.86
CA PRO A 44 -4.69 -16.54 -8.74
C PRO A 44 -4.72 -17.79 -7.84
N VAL A 45 -5.53 -18.76 -8.17
CA VAL A 45 -5.80 -19.98 -7.39
C VAL A 45 -5.25 -21.23 -8.07
N GLY A 46 -4.98 -22.28 -7.31
CA GLY A 46 -4.52 -23.57 -7.82
C GLY A 46 -3.22 -23.42 -8.64
N GLU A 47 -3.23 -23.80 -9.90
CA GLU A 47 -2.07 -23.70 -10.79
C GLU A 47 -1.66 -22.24 -11.10
N LEU A 48 -2.54 -21.26 -10.85
CA LEU A 48 -2.23 -19.84 -10.99
C LEU A 48 -1.65 -19.21 -9.73
N ARG A 49 -1.64 -19.96 -8.60
CA ARG A 49 -0.93 -19.51 -7.39
C ARG A 49 0.54 -19.30 -7.71
N TRP A 50 1.07 -18.12 -7.35
CA TRP A 50 2.44 -17.69 -7.68
C TRP A 50 2.76 -17.65 -9.17
N LYS A 51 1.76 -17.30 -10.00
CA LYS A 51 1.99 -16.87 -11.39
C LYS A 51 1.70 -15.38 -11.55
N PRO A 52 2.30 -14.72 -12.54
CA PRO A 52 1.88 -13.38 -12.93
C PRO A 52 0.38 -13.32 -13.18
N PRO A 53 -0.30 -12.19 -12.91
CA PRO A 53 -1.73 -12.05 -13.12
C PRO A 53 -2.10 -12.37 -14.57
N GLN A 54 -3.13 -13.20 -14.75
CA GLN A 54 -3.64 -13.65 -16.05
C GLN A 54 -4.86 -12.82 -16.46
N PRO A 55 -5.15 -12.72 -17.77
CA PRO A 55 -6.32 -11.98 -18.27
C PRO A 55 -7.62 -12.49 -17.67
N VAL A 56 -8.55 -11.56 -17.40
CA VAL A 56 -9.92 -11.88 -16.98
C VAL A 56 -10.68 -12.52 -18.14
N ALA A 57 -11.44 -13.59 -17.84
CA ALA A 57 -12.35 -14.16 -18.83
C ALA A 57 -13.50 -13.20 -19.14
N ASN A 58 -13.85 -13.07 -20.41
CA ASN A 58 -15.00 -12.28 -20.83
C ASN A 58 -16.32 -12.92 -20.33
N TRP A 59 -17.29 -12.09 -19.98
CA TRP A 59 -18.62 -12.54 -19.56
C TRP A 59 -19.72 -11.99 -20.46
N SER A 60 -20.82 -12.73 -20.53
CA SER A 60 -22.05 -12.28 -21.17
C SER A 60 -23.03 -11.72 -20.13
N GLY A 61 -23.91 -10.82 -20.56
CA GLY A 61 -24.87 -10.16 -19.67
C GLY A 61 -24.23 -9.06 -18.81
N VAL A 62 -24.90 -8.72 -17.71
CA VAL A 62 -24.50 -7.64 -16.80
C VAL A 62 -24.00 -8.25 -15.50
N ARG A 63 -22.74 -7.94 -15.13
CA ARG A 63 -22.14 -8.29 -13.85
C ARG A 63 -22.41 -7.18 -12.83
N LYS A 64 -22.93 -7.51 -11.66
CA LYS A 64 -23.08 -6.56 -10.55
C LYS A 64 -21.71 -6.17 -10.01
N ALA A 65 -21.52 -4.89 -9.78
CA ALA A 65 -20.32 -4.25 -9.21
C ALA A 65 -20.75 -3.30 -8.08
N ASP A 66 -21.55 -3.79 -7.15
CA ASP A 66 -22.18 -3.05 -6.06
C ASP A 66 -21.63 -3.40 -4.67
N GLN A 67 -20.78 -4.42 -4.57
CA GLN A 67 -20.19 -4.88 -3.32
C GLN A 67 -18.68 -5.04 -3.44
N PHE A 68 -17.96 -4.75 -2.34
CA PHE A 68 -16.55 -5.05 -2.26
C PHE A 68 -16.29 -6.54 -2.40
N ALA A 69 -15.32 -6.89 -3.25
CA ALA A 69 -14.88 -8.26 -3.42
C ALA A 69 -14.09 -8.75 -2.19
N PRO A 70 -13.76 -10.04 -2.09
CA PRO A 70 -12.90 -10.55 -1.03
C PRO A 70 -11.54 -9.84 -1.00
N ARG A 71 -11.05 -9.55 0.20
CA ARG A 71 -9.69 -9.06 0.41
C ARG A 71 -8.67 -10.18 0.24
N ALA A 72 -7.40 -9.81 0.04
CA ALA A 72 -6.30 -10.77 -0.02
C ALA A 72 -6.15 -11.55 1.29
N MET A 73 -5.63 -12.79 1.18
CA MET A 73 -5.32 -13.64 2.32
C MET A 73 -4.31 -12.95 3.23
N GLN A 74 -4.67 -12.77 4.51
CA GLN A 74 -3.88 -12.03 5.49
C GLN A 74 -4.22 -12.43 6.93
N LEU A 75 -3.24 -12.35 7.83
CA LEU A 75 -3.44 -12.48 9.28
C LEU A 75 -3.91 -11.13 9.86
N PRO A 76 -4.60 -11.10 11.00
CA PRO A 76 -5.02 -9.86 11.66
C PRO A 76 -3.86 -9.22 12.45
N LEU A 77 -2.81 -8.79 11.71
CA LEU A 77 -1.58 -8.26 12.32
C LEU A 77 -1.73 -6.83 12.84
N PHE A 78 -2.66 -6.06 12.27
CA PHE A 78 -2.95 -4.69 12.67
C PHE A 78 -4.39 -4.61 13.17
N GLY A 79 -4.57 -4.64 14.50
CA GLY A 79 -5.88 -4.62 15.16
C GLY A 79 -6.69 -3.34 14.94
N ASP A 80 -6.08 -2.32 14.37
CA ASP A 80 -6.66 -1.03 14.04
C ASP A 80 -7.17 -0.91 12.59
N MET A 81 -6.93 -1.90 11.72
CA MET A 81 -7.51 -1.92 10.37
C MET A 81 -8.99 -2.34 10.39
N SER A 82 -9.80 -1.68 9.57
CA SER A 82 -11.24 -1.95 9.43
C SER A 82 -11.60 -2.16 7.97
N PHE A 83 -12.23 -3.30 7.64
CA PHE A 83 -12.55 -3.68 6.27
C PHE A 83 -14.05 -3.82 6.07
N ARG A 84 -14.56 -3.34 4.92
CA ARG A 84 -15.95 -3.52 4.47
C ARG A 84 -16.14 -4.77 3.61
N SER A 85 -15.05 -5.41 3.17
CA SER A 85 -15.10 -6.70 2.50
C SER A 85 -15.55 -7.80 3.47
N SER A 86 -16.42 -8.70 3.03
CA SER A 86 -17.06 -9.69 3.90
C SER A 86 -16.14 -10.85 4.29
N ARG A 87 -15.10 -11.14 3.48
CA ARG A 87 -14.19 -12.29 3.66
C ARG A 87 -12.85 -12.05 3.00
N MET A 88 -11.89 -12.93 3.26
CA MET A 88 -10.62 -13.02 2.53
C MET A 88 -10.62 -14.21 1.57
N SER A 89 -9.82 -14.14 0.50
CA SER A 89 -9.67 -15.22 -0.49
C SER A 89 -8.36 -15.03 -1.26
N GLU A 90 -7.82 -16.10 -1.85
CA GLU A 90 -6.80 -15.98 -2.90
C GLU A 90 -7.40 -15.31 -4.17
N ASP A 91 -8.69 -15.56 -4.44
CA ASP A 91 -9.45 -14.80 -5.46
C ASP A 91 -9.74 -13.39 -4.94
N CYS A 92 -8.73 -12.51 -5.05
CA CYS A 92 -8.74 -11.16 -4.49
C CYS A 92 -8.39 -10.05 -5.50
N LEU A 93 -8.12 -10.38 -6.77
CA LEU A 93 -7.62 -9.42 -7.77
C LEU A 93 -8.76 -8.57 -8.35
N TYR A 94 -9.25 -7.68 -7.50
CA TYR A 94 -10.36 -6.78 -7.78
C TYR A 94 -9.99 -5.33 -7.47
N LEU A 95 -10.63 -4.40 -8.17
CA LEU A 95 -10.54 -2.98 -7.91
C LEU A 95 -11.92 -2.35 -7.75
N ASN A 96 -11.95 -1.15 -7.20
CA ASN A 96 -13.14 -0.34 -7.01
C ASN A 96 -12.96 1.00 -7.71
N VAL A 97 -14.04 1.57 -8.25
CA VAL A 97 -14.03 2.86 -8.97
C VAL A 97 -15.12 3.77 -8.41
N TRP A 98 -14.79 5.02 -8.16
CA TRP A 98 -15.73 6.12 -7.88
C TRP A 98 -15.54 7.18 -8.96
N THR A 99 -16.64 7.62 -9.57
CA THR A 99 -16.60 8.60 -10.64
C THR A 99 -17.78 9.59 -10.57
N PRO A 100 -17.50 10.89 -10.67
CA PRO A 100 -18.53 11.92 -10.80
C PRO A 100 -18.92 12.16 -12.28
N ALA A 101 -18.27 11.47 -13.21
CA ALA A 101 -18.42 11.69 -14.63
C ALA A 101 -19.87 11.46 -15.09
N THR A 102 -20.31 12.29 -16.00
CA THR A 102 -21.61 12.22 -16.67
C THR A 102 -21.50 11.69 -18.09
N SER A 103 -20.27 11.59 -18.61
CA SER A 103 -19.95 11.14 -19.97
C SER A 103 -18.58 10.45 -20.00
N ASP A 104 -18.37 9.55 -20.95
CA ASP A 104 -17.05 8.98 -21.30
C ASP A 104 -16.11 9.99 -21.97
N GLN A 105 -16.61 11.20 -22.26
CA GLN A 105 -15.85 12.31 -22.84
C GLN A 105 -15.41 13.37 -21.80
N ASP A 106 -15.66 13.14 -20.50
CA ASP A 106 -15.33 14.14 -19.46
C ASP A 106 -13.83 14.27 -19.21
N HIS A 107 -13.02 13.25 -19.56
CA HIS A 107 -11.56 13.24 -19.46
C HIS A 107 -11.02 13.70 -18.10
N LEU A 108 -11.65 13.22 -17.02
CA LEU A 108 -11.28 13.58 -15.65
C LEU A 108 -9.93 12.98 -15.25
N PRO A 109 -9.17 13.65 -14.36
CA PRO A 109 -7.95 13.07 -13.80
C PRO A 109 -8.29 11.79 -13.02
N VAL A 110 -7.36 10.85 -13.02
CA VAL A 110 -7.53 9.52 -12.41
C VAL A 110 -6.53 9.36 -11.27
N LEU A 111 -7.01 8.91 -10.11
CA LEU A 111 -6.18 8.54 -8.96
C LEU A 111 -6.31 7.03 -8.71
N VAL A 112 -5.21 6.31 -8.75
CA VAL A 112 -5.15 4.88 -8.39
C VAL A 112 -4.41 4.74 -7.07
N TYR A 113 -5.11 4.27 -6.03
CA TYR A 113 -4.58 4.16 -4.68
C TYR A 113 -4.18 2.72 -4.35
N PHE A 114 -2.94 2.55 -3.88
CA PHE A 114 -2.39 1.33 -3.32
C PHE A 114 -2.33 1.47 -1.80
N TYR A 115 -3.03 0.60 -1.08
CA TYR A 115 -3.04 0.62 0.38
C TYR A 115 -1.72 0.16 0.99
N GLY A 116 -1.48 0.58 2.24
CA GLY A 116 -0.35 0.15 3.08
C GLY A 116 -0.61 -1.14 3.83
N GLY A 117 0.19 -1.39 4.88
CA GLY A 117 0.11 -2.58 5.73
C GLY A 117 1.27 -3.55 5.53
N GLY A 118 2.46 -3.04 5.22
CA GLY A 118 3.72 -3.79 5.21
C GLY A 118 3.80 -4.94 4.20
N PHE A 119 2.97 -4.94 3.16
CA PHE A 119 2.77 -6.05 2.22
C PHE A 119 2.22 -7.35 2.86
N VAL A 120 1.73 -7.29 4.10
CA VAL A 120 1.20 -8.45 4.83
C VAL A 120 -0.27 -8.32 5.18
N ALA A 121 -0.83 -7.11 5.19
CA ALA A 121 -2.24 -6.81 5.45
C ALA A 121 -2.71 -5.62 4.61
N GLY A 122 -4.03 -5.37 4.61
CA GLY A 122 -4.68 -4.25 3.93
C GLY A 122 -5.79 -4.69 2.98
N ASP A 123 -6.65 -3.72 2.63
CA ASP A 123 -7.78 -3.95 1.71
C ASP A 123 -8.26 -2.62 1.12
N GLY A 124 -8.50 -2.59 -0.19
CA GLY A 124 -9.08 -1.44 -0.89
C GLY A 124 -10.51 -1.07 -0.47
N SER A 125 -11.13 -1.84 0.43
CA SER A 125 -12.45 -1.54 1.00
C SER A 125 -12.41 -0.73 2.28
N GLU A 126 -11.24 -0.40 2.82
CA GLU A 126 -11.12 0.33 4.08
C GLU A 126 -11.78 1.72 3.98
N PRO A 127 -12.62 2.15 4.97
CA PRO A 127 -13.32 3.43 4.90
C PRO A 127 -12.42 4.65 4.68
N ARG A 128 -11.20 4.62 5.19
CA ARG A 128 -10.22 5.70 5.05
C ARG A 128 -9.81 5.96 3.60
N TYR A 129 -9.88 4.91 2.74
CA TYR A 129 -9.53 4.99 1.33
C TYR A 129 -10.73 5.19 0.42
N ASP A 130 -11.95 5.40 0.96
CA ASP A 130 -13.15 5.59 0.15
C ASP A 130 -12.97 6.75 -0.84
N GLY A 131 -13.20 6.48 -2.11
CA GLY A 131 -12.95 7.42 -3.18
C GLY A 131 -14.02 8.49 -3.35
N ALA A 132 -15.16 8.38 -2.67
CA ALA A 132 -16.32 9.25 -2.90
C ALA A 132 -16.01 10.74 -2.65
N SER A 133 -15.24 11.05 -1.60
CA SER A 133 -14.91 12.43 -1.25
C SER A 133 -14.07 13.13 -2.31
N LEU A 134 -13.02 12.47 -2.82
CA LEU A 134 -12.21 13.00 -3.91
C LEU A 134 -12.95 12.99 -5.24
N ALA A 135 -13.82 11.98 -5.48
CA ALA A 135 -14.62 11.94 -6.70
C ALA A 135 -15.59 13.15 -6.78
N ARG A 136 -16.21 13.56 -5.68
CA ARG A 136 -17.01 14.81 -5.65
C ARG A 136 -16.22 16.07 -5.99
N ARG A 137 -14.88 16.00 -5.99
CA ARG A 137 -13.96 17.08 -6.41
C ARG A 137 -13.52 16.97 -7.89
N GLY A 138 -14.15 16.09 -8.66
CA GLY A 138 -13.88 15.96 -10.11
C GLY A 138 -12.74 14.98 -10.45
N ILE A 139 -12.46 13.99 -9.62
CA ILE A 139 -11.41 12.99 -9.83
C ILE A 139 -12.06 11.61 -9.97
N VAL A 140 -11.64 10.80 -10.92
CA VAL A 140 -11.97 9.36 -10.93
C VAL A 140 -11.01 8.65 -9.99
N VAL A 141 -11.52 8.01 -8.93
CA VAL A 141 -10.71 7.39 -7.88
C VAL A 141 -10.84 5.88 -7.94
N LEU A 142 -9.71 5.19 -7.81
CA LEU A 142 -9.67 3.72 -7.74
C LEU A 142 -8.92 3.26 -6.50
N THR A 143 -9.38 2.19 -5.87
CA THR A 143 -8.61 1.39 -4.91
C THR A 143 -8.37 0.01 -5.47
N VAL A 144 -7.20 -0.56 -5.25
CA VAL A 144 -6.75 -1.81 -5.88
C VAL A 144 -6.35 -2.82 -4.82
N ASN A 145 -6.91 -4.02 -4.90
CA ASN A 145 -6.42 -5.16 -4.13
C ASN A 145 -5.25 -5.83 -4.87
N TYR A 146 -4.29 -6.33 -4.12
CA TYR A 146 -3.14 -7.06 -4.64
C TYR A 146 -2.75 -8.17 -3.67
N ARG A 147 -2.07 -9.20 -4.14
CA ARG A 147 -1.62 -10.32 -3.31
C ARG A 147 -0.59 -9.86 -2.29
N LEU A 148 -0.70 -10.43 -1.09
CA LEU A 148 0.09 -10.06 0.09
C LEU A 148 0.90 -11.25 0.60
N ASN A 149 1.91 -10.98 1.44
CA ASN A 149 2.69 -11.95 2.18
C ASN A 149 3.18 -13.11 1.27
N VAL A 150 3.11 -14.33 1.74
CA VAL A 150 3.50 -15.53 0.98
C VAL A 150 2.79 -15.65 -0.38
N PHE A 151 1.56 -15.14 -0.52
CA PHE A 151 0.82 -15.20 -1.79
C PHE A 151 1.32 -14.18 -2.81
N GLY A 152 1.84 -13.04 -2.35
CA GLY A 152 2.28 -11.93 -3.19
C GLY A 152 3.79 -11.82 -3.40
N PHE A 153 4.59 -12.34 -2.46
CA PHE A 153 6.04 -12.08 -2.43
C PHE A 153 6.89 -13.34 -2.16
N PHE A 154 6.34 -14.51 -2.37
CA PHE A 154 7.05 -15.78 -2.24
C PHE A 154 7.95 -16.03 -3.46
N ALA A 155 9.24 -16.28 -3.24
CA ALA A 155 10.18 -16.72 -4.26
C ALA A 155 10.66 -18.15 -3.95
N HIS A 156 10.85 -18.94 -5.00
CA HIS A 156 11.34 -20.30 -4.88
C HIS A 156 12.07 -20.69 -6.19
N PRO A 157 13.15 -21.49 -6.16
CA PRO A 157 13.87 -21.88 -7.38
C PRO A 157 13.01 -22.51 -8.47
N GLU A 158 12.05 -23.38 -8.10
CA GLU A 158 11.12 -23.99 -9.06
C GLU A 158 10.18 -22.94 -9.69
N LEU A 159 9.76 -21.90 -8.93
CA LEU A 159 8.97 -20.78 -9.47
C LEU A 159 9.79 -19.97 -10.47
N THR A 160 11.03 -19.68 -10.14
CA THR A 160 11.96 -18.98 -11.06
C THR A 160 12.22 -19.80 -12.29
N GLN A 161 12.38 -21.10 -12.16
CA GLN A 161 12.61 -22.01 -13.30
C GLN A 161 11.39 -22.12 -14.22
N GLU A 162 10.15 -22.20 -13.66
CA GLU A 162 8.94 -22.30 -14.49
C GLU A 162 8.56 -20.97 -15.18
N ALA A 163 9.00 -19.83 -14.61
CA ALA A 163 8.65 -18.52 -15.13
C ALA A 163 9.37 -18.19 -16.45
N PRO A 164 8.68 -17.68 -17.51
CA PRO A 164 9.29 -17.34 -18.78
C PRO A 164 10.43 -16.33 -18.68
N HIS A 165 10.41 -15.49 -17.65
CA HIS A 165 11.40 -14.44 -17.40
C HIS A 165 12.42 -14.82 -16.32
N HIS A 166 12.41 -16.09 -15.85
CA HIS A 166 13.27 -16.57 -14.78
C HIS A 166 13.22 -15.67 -13.52
N ALA A 167 12.02 -15.27 -13.13
CA ALA A 167 11.75 -14.34 -12.03
C ALA A 167 10.64 -14.86 -11.11
N SER A 168 10.77 -14.60 -9.81
CA SER A 168 9.74 -14.88 -8.79
C SER A 168 9.79 -13.87 -7.65
N GLY A 169 8.75 -13.80 -6.81
CA GLY A 169 8.75 -12.98 -5.59
C GLY A 169 8.06 -11.61 -5.69
N ASN A 170 7.61 -11.15 -6.86
CA ASN A 170 6.99 -9.82 -7.03
C ASN A 170 5.53 -9.89 -7.51
N TYR A 171 4.79 -10.95 -7.20
CA TYR A 171 3.44 -11.13 -7.73
C TYR A 171 2.47 -10.04 -7.29
N GLY A 172 2.58 -9.53 -6.05
CA GLY A 172 1.79 -8.40 -5.57
C GLY A 172 2.03 -7.12 -6.37
N HIS A 173 3.27 -6.82 -6.72
CA HIS A 173 3.60 -5.67 -7.58
C HIS A 173 3.15 -5.89 -9.04
N LEU A 174 3.24 -7.12 -9.55
CA LEU A 174 2.71 -7.47 -10.87
C LEU A 174 1.18 -7.33 -10.92
N ASP A 175 0.46 -7.62 -9.82
CA ASP A 175 -0.98 -7.38 -9.69
C ASP A 175 -1.30 -5.88 -9.82
N GLN A 176 -0.54 -5.02 -9.14
CA GLN A 176 -0.66 -3.56 -9.25
C GLN A 176 -0.41 -3.09 -10.70
N THR A 177 0.62 -3.63 -11.37
CA THR A 177 0.89 -3.35 -12.79
C THR A 177 -0.28 -3.79 -13.68
N ALA A 178 -0.89 -4.96 -13.41
CA ALA A 178 -2.05 -5.44 -14.16
C ALA A 178 -3.27 -4.52 -13.95
N ALA A 179 -3.48 -4.02 -12.73
CA ALA A 179 -4.52 -3.03 -12.45
C ALA A 179 -4.29 -1.73 -13.24
N LEU A 180 -3.05 -1.24 -13.33
CA LEU A 180 -2.72 -0.05 -14.14
C LEU A 180 -2.97 -0.28 -15.64
N ARG A 181 -2.68 -1.47 -16.16
CA ARG A 181 -3.04 -1.85 -17.53
C ARG A 181 -4.55 -1.92 -17.74
N TRP A 182 -5.29 -2.43 -16.75
CA TRP A 182 -6.74 -2.40 -16.76
C TRP A 182 -7.27 -0.97 -16.81
N VAL A 183 -6.72 -0.06 -15.99
CA VAL A 183 -7.04 1.37 -15.98
C VAL A 183 -6.82 1.97 -17.37
N ARG A 184 -5.64 1.76 -17.95
CA ARG A 184 -5.32 2.25 -19.29
C ARG A 184 -6.34 1.80 -20.36
N ALA A 185 -6.86 0.58 -20.25
CA ALA A 185 -7.78 0.00 -21.23
C ALA A 185 -9.25 0.41 -21.01
N ASN A 186 -9.66 0.78 -19.77
CA ASN A 186 -11.07 0.85 -19.42
C ASN A 186 -11.51 2.20 -18.83
N ILE A 187 -10.57 3.03 -18.31
CA ILE A 187 -10.99 4.16 -17.46
C ILE A 187 -11.75 5.24 -18.21
N GLN A 188 -11.57 5.36 -19.51
CA GLN A 188 -12.36 6.26 -20.35
C GLN A 188 -13.86 5.96 -20.27
N ALA A 189 -14.24 4.68 -20.20
CA ALA A 189 -15.64 4.30 -20.05
C ALA A 189 -16.25 4.75 -18.71
N PHE A 190 -15.45 5.17 -17.74
CA PHE A 190 -15.84 5.79 -16.48
C PHE A 190 -15.66 7.33 -16.49
N GLY A 191 -15.35 7.91 -17.64
CA GLY A 191 -15.10 9.34 -17.82
C GLY A 191 -13.72 9.82 -17.40
N GLY A 192 -12.79 8.91 -17.07
CA GLY A 192 -11.41 9.22 -16.74
C GLY A 192 -10.50 9.29 -17.96
N ASP A 193 -9.44 10.07 -17.84
CA ASP A 193 -8.41 10.20 -18.87
C ASP A 193 -7.28 9.16 -18.64
N PRO A 194 -7.10 8.19 -19.56
CA PRO A 194 -6.04 7.19 -19.42
C PRO A 194 -4.63 7.75 -19.50
N ASP A 195 -4.43 8.98 -19.98
CA ASP A 195 -3.14 9.66 -20.03
C ASP A 195 -2.89 10.55 -18.82
N ARG A 196 -3.86 10.67 -17.88
CA ARG A 196 -3.77 11.48 -16.65
C ARG A 196 -3.92 10.63 -15.40
N VAL A 197 -3.22 9.48 -15.36
CA VAL A 197 -3.26 8.53 -14.25
C VAL A 197 -2.18 8.87 -13.23
N THR A 198 -2.58 9.30 -12.04
CA THR A 198 -1.69 9.46 -10.88
C THR A 198 -1.83 8.24 -9.98
N ILE A 199 -0.71 7.63 -9.60
CA ILE A 199 -0.69 6.58 -8.58
C ILE A 199 -0.42 7.19 -7.21
N ALA A 200 -1.08 6.67 -6.18
CA ALA A 200 -0.91 7.14 -4.81
C ALA A 200 -0.86 5.97 -3.83
N GLY A 201 -0.22 6.18 -2.68
CA GLY A 201 -0.21 5.19 -1.62
C GLY A 201 0.47 5.69 -0.36
N GLU A 202 0.20 5.00 0.74
CA GLU A 202 0.80 5.28 2.04
C GLU A 202 1.54 4.03 2.53
N SER A 203 2.67 4.20 3.26
CA SER A 203 3.47 3.11 3.83
C SER A 203 3.92 2.11 2.75
N ALA A 204 3.59 0.82 2.86
CA ALA A 204 3.84 -0.17 1.81
C ALA A 204 3.18 0.20 0.46
N GLY A 205 2.06 0.95 0.48
CA GLY A 205 1.46 1.54 -0.71
C GLY A 205 2.34 2.62 -1.34
N SER A 206 2.98 3.48 -0.57
CA SER A 206 3.99 4.43 -1.05
C SER A 206 5.23 3.72 -1.60
N THR A 207 5.66 2.65 -0.91
CA THR A 207 6.71 1.75 -1.42
C THR A 207 6.31 1.15 -2.78
N SER A 208 5.05 0.75 -2.95
CA SER A 208 4.49 0.29 -4.23
C SER A 208 4.52 1.38 -5.31
N VAL A 209 4.18 2.64 -4.96
CA VAL A 209 4.26 3.77 -5.90
C VAL A 209 5.68 3.90 -6.43
N SER A 210 6.68 3.92 -5.56
CA SER A 210 8.09 4.00 -5.98
C SER A 210 8.54 2.77 -6.79
N ALA A 211 7.99 1.56 -6.47
CA ALA A 211 8.25 0.34 -7.23
C ALA A 211 7.68 0.41 -8.67
N GLN A 212 6.45 0.90 -8.83
CA GLN A 212 5.85 1.08 -10.16
C GLN A 212 6.60 2.15 -10.98
N MET A 213 7.14 3.20 -10.35
CA MET A 213 7.96 4.22 -11.02
C MET A 213 9.26 3.66 -11.60
N VAL A 214 9.90 2.71 -10.93
CA VAL A 214 11.19 2.13 -11.39
C VAL A 214 11.02 0.91 -12.27
N SER A 215 9.83 0.29 -12.30
CA SER A 215 9.60 -0.90 -13.08
C SER A 215 9.43 -0.59 -14.57
N PRO A 216 10.18 -1.26 -15.47
CA PRO A 216 10.00 -1.11 -16.91
C PRO A 216 8.60 -1.54 -17.38
N LEU A 217 7.88 -2.33 -16.56
CA LEU A 217 6.55 -2.84 -16.88
C LEU A 217 5.43 -1.82 -16.63
N ALA A 218 5.68 -0.79 -15.81
CA ALA A 218 4.65 0.13 -15.30
C ALA A 218 4.95 1.61 -15.55
N LYS A 219 6.21 2.03 -15.62
CA LYS A 219 6.61 3.44 -15.66
C LYS A 219 5.96 4.29 -16.77
N ASN A 220 5.53 3.67 -17.86
CA ASN A 220 4.85 4.34 -18.97
C ASN A 220 3.30 4.33 -18.85
N LEU A 221 2.76 3.81 -17.73
CA LEU A 221 1.31 3.75 -17.47
C LEU A 221 0.83 4.89 -16.54
N ILE A 222 1.74 5.74 -16.08
CA ILE A 222 1.49 6.76 -15.07
C ILE A 222 1.89 8.14 -15.56
N ALA A 223 1.17 9.16 -15.09
CA ALA A 223 1.41 10.58 -15.38
C ALA A 223 1.76 11.38 -14.13
N GLY A 224 1.67 10.79 -12.93
CA GLY A 224 2.03 11.41 -11.65
C GLY A 224 2.15 10.38 -10.56
N ALA A 225 2.83 10.73 -9.48
CA ALA A 225 3.05 9.87 -8.33
C ALA A 225 2.88 10.65 -7.01
N ILE A 226 2.20 10.02 -6.04
CA ILE A 226 2.03 10.54 -4.68
C ILE A 226 2.45 9.45 -3.69
N GLY A 227 3.43 9.75 -2.85
CA GLY A 227 3.93 8.81 -1.85
C GLY A 227 3.90 9.38 -0.44
N SER A 228 3.21 8.70 0.46
CA SER A 228 3.16 9.03 1.88
C SER A 228 3.91 8.00 2.70
N SER A 229 4.95 8.43 3.43
CA SER A 229 5.60 7.62 4.47
C SER A 229 6.20 6.29 3.98
N GLY A 230 7.09 6.35 2.98
CA GLY A 230 7.84 5.17 2.52
C GLY A 230 8.27 5.22 1.06
N SER A 231 9.31 4.47 0.77
CA SER A 231 9.75 4.19 -0.59
C SER A 231 10.49 2.84 -0.66
N LEU A 232 10.69 2.34 -1.87
CA LEU A 232 11.41 1.08 -2.11
C LEU A 232 12.93 1.17 -1.80
N ILE A 233 13.42 2.31 -1.29
CA ILE A 233 14.82 2.55 -0.89
C ILE A 233 15.02 2.31 0.62
N GLY A 234 13.94 2.08 1.39
CA GLY A 234 13.93 2.05 2.86
C GLY A 234 13.76 0.67 3.48
N THR A 235 12.96 0.63 4.53
CA THR A 235 12.71 -0.56 5.38
C THR A 235 12.19 -1.76 4.60
N LEU A 236 11.38 -1.52 3.54
CA LEU A 236 10.87 -2.56 2.65
C LEU A 236 11.66 -2.64 1.33
N SER A 237 12.97 -2.40 1.39
CA SER A 237 13.85 -2.51 0.22
C SER A 237 13.86 -3.94 -0.33
N PRO A 238 13.99 -4.09 -1.66
CA PRO A 238 14.00 -5.41 -2.28
C PRO A 238 15.28 -6.17 -1.90
N ILE A 239 15.11 -7.47 -1.71
CA ILE A 239 16.22 -8.39 -1.46
C ILE A 239 16.65 -9.10 -2.75
N PRO A 240 17.92 -9.55 -2.86
CA PRO A 240 18.36 -10.33 -4.01
C PRO A 240 17.52 -11.60 -4.20
N LEU A 241 17.23 -11.99 -5.46
CA LEU A 241 16.43 -13.17 -5.81
C LEU A 241 16.94 -14.44 -5.12
N ALA A 242 18.25 -14.70 -5.14
CA ALA A 242 18.84 -15.86 -4.49
C ALA A 242 18.56 -15.91 -2.97
N LYS A 243 18.51 -14.73 -2.30
CA LYS A 243 18.16 -14.66 -0.86
C LYS A 243 16.67 -14.92 -0.66
N ALA A 244 15.81 -14.37 -1.53
CA ALA A 244 14.37 -14.62 -1.49
C ALA A 244 14.03 -16.10 -1.73
N GLU A 245 14.68 -16.74 -2.69
CA GLU A 245 14.57 -18.18 -2.94
C GLU A 245 15.01 -19.03 -1.75
N GLN A 246 16.13 -18.66 -1.11
CA GLN A 246 16.59 -19.34 0.11
C GLN A 246 15.56 -19.20 1.25
N ASN A 247 14.97 -18.02 1.44
CA ASN A 247 13.88 -17.81 2.39
C ASN A 247 12.68 -18.71 2.04
N GLY A 248 12.36 -18.85 0.76
CA GLY A 248 11.30 -19.72 0.28
C GLY A 248 11.55 -21.19 0.55
N ILE A 249 12.79 -21.69 0.32
CA ILE A 249 13.20 -23.06 0.66
C ILE A 249 13.06 -23.31 2.16
N VAL A 250 13.53 -22.39 3.00
CA VAL A 250 13.42 -22.50 4.46
C VAL A 250 11.95 -22.59 4.89
N PHE A 251 11.09 -21.71 4.34
CA PHE A 251 9.66 -21.77 4.61
C PHE A 251 9.03 -23.08 4.13
N ALA A 252 9.27 -23.52 2.90
CA ALA A 252 8.75 -24.76 2.34
C ALA A 252 9.16 -25.98 3.19
N THR A 253 10.41 -26.01 3.65
CA THR A 253 10.92 -27.06 4.54
C THR A 253 10.21 -27.04 5.90
N SER A 254 9.97 -25.86 6.48
CA SER A 254 9.32 -25.74 7.80
C SER A 254 7.87 -26.22 7.83
N ILE A 255 7.22 -26.30 6.66
CA ILE A 255 5.84 -26.81 6.49
C ILE A 255 5.79 -28.15 5.77
N GLU A 256 6.92 -28.84 5.63
CA GLU A 256 7.05 -30.17 5.01
C GLU A 256 6.53 -30.25 3.56
N ALA A 257 6.55 -29.13 2.83
CA ALA A 257 6.09 -29.04 1.44
C ALA A 257 7.24 -28.59 0.52
N THR A 258 8.21 -29.50 0.28
CA THR A 258 9.50 -29.18 -0.33
C THR A 258 9.49 -29.06 -1.86
N SER A 259 8.34 -29.29 -2.53
CA SER A 259 8.19 -29.07 -3.96
C SER A 259 7.10 -28.04 -4.28
N LEU A 260 7.19 -27.38 -5.43
CA LEU A 260 6.18 -26.42 -5.86
C LEU A 260 4.79 -27.06 -6.00
N ALA A 261 4.73 -28.31 -6.47
CA ALA A 261 3.48 -29.06 -6.57
C ALA A 261 2.86 -29.30 -5.18
N ALA A 262 3.67 -29.68 -4.17
CA ALA A 262 3.20 -29.85 -2.81
C ALA A 262 2.72 -28.51 -2.21
N LEU A 263 3.47 -27.43 -2.42
CA LEU A 263 3.10 -26.08 -1.96
C LEU A 263 1.78 -25.60 -2.60
N ARG A 264 1.56 -25.83 -3.90
CA ARG A 264 0.31 -25.48 -4.60
C ARG A 264 -0.88 -26.34 -4.14
N ALA A 265 -0.66 -27.55 -3.70
CA ALA A 265 -1.70 -28.43 -3.20
C ALA A 265 -2.20 -28.06 -1.79
N LEU A 266 -1.45 -27.24 -1.03
CA LEU A 266 -1.86 -26.82 0.30
C LEU A 266 -3.06 -25.89 0.25
N PRO A 267 -4.03 -26.03 1.16
CA PRO A 267 -5.08 -25.03 1.36
C PRO A 267 -4.48 -23.64 1.67
N ALA A 268 -5.11 -22.59 1.15
CA ALA A 268 -4.66 -21.22 1.40
C ALA A 268 -4.62 -20.86 2.90
N SER A 269 -5.58 -21.36 3.68
CA SER A 269 -5.60 -21.16 5.14
C SER A 269 -4.37 -21.76 5.82
N GLN A 270 -3.94 -22.96 5.42
CA GLN A 270 -2.75 -23.62 5.98
C GLN A 270 -1.46 -22.86 5.63
N LEU A 271 -1.34 -22.39 4.37
CA LEU A 271 -0.22 -21.53 3.96
C LEU A 271 -0.19 -20.22 4.76
N LEU A 272 -1.36 -19.61 4.95
CA LEU A 272 -1.47 -18.37 5.72
C LEU A 272 -1.10 -18.58 7.20
N GLU A 273 -1.65 -19.60 7.84
CA GLU A 273 -1.36 -19.94 9.24
C GLU A 273 0.14 -20.19 9.46
N ALA A 274 0.80 -20.84 8.51
CA ALA A 274 2.24 -21.09 8.57
C ALA A 274 3.06 -19.79 8.58
N THR A 275 2.53 -18.68 8.07
CA THR A 275 3.22 -17.38 8.11
C THR A 275 3.17 -16.70 9.47
N ALA A 276 2.40 -17.19 10.45
CA ALA A 276 2.29 -16.57 11.77
C ALA A 276 3.63 -16.54 12.54
N ASN A 277 4.50 -17.51 12.28
CA ASN A 277 5.82 -17.61 12.89
C ASN A 277 6.97 -17.13 12.00
N VAL A 278 6.64 -16.52 10.85
CA VAL A 278 7.63 -16.03 9.90
C VAL A 278 8.00 -14.58 10.27
N PRO A 279 9.29 -14.23 10.34
CA PRO A 279 9.72 -12.86 10.60
C PRO A 279 9.10 -11.85 9.62
N PHE A 280 8.70 -10.69 10.13
CA PHE A 280 8.22 -9.59 9.29
C PHE A 280 9.26 -9.25 8.21
N GLY A 281 8.83 -9.10 6.96
CA GLY A 281 9.70 -8.80 5.82
C GLY A 281 10.41 -10.02 5.21
N GLN A 282 10.17 -11.25 5.67
CA GLN A 282 10.75 -12.45 5.03
C GLN A 282 10.24 -12.62 3.58
N PHE A 283 8.97 -12.32 3.34
CA PHE A 283 8.39 -12.22 2.00
C PHE A 283 8.35 -10.75 1.58
N SER A 284 9.43 -10.29 0.95
CA SER A 284 9.68 -8.90 0.56
C SER A 284 9.79 -8.77 -0.95
N PRO A 285 9.67 -7.55 -1.49
CA PRO A 285 10.01 -7.27 -2.87
C PRO A 285 11.39 -7.86 -3.22
N THR A 286 11.54 -8.31 -4.46
CA THR A 286 12.71 -9.06 -4.91
C THR A 286 13.38 -8.39 -6.09
N LEU A 287 14.71 -8.28 -6.08
CA LEU A 287 15.51 -7.93 -7.26
C LEU A 287 15.51 -9.14 -8.19
N ASP A 288 14.49 -9.24 -9.05
CA ASP A 288 14.18 -10.41 -9.85
C ASP A 288 14.67 -10.32 -11.30
N GLY A 289 15.25 -9.19 -11.70
CA GLY A 289 15.71 -8.95 -13.07
C GLY A 289 14.59 -8.66 -14.08
N TYR A 290 13.30 -8.79 -13.68
CA TYR A 290 12.14 -8.62 -14.57
C TYR A 290 11.27 -7.43 -14.16
N PHE A 291 10.63 -7.50 -12.97
CA PHE A 291 9.87 -6.36 -12.43
C PHE A 291 10.81 -5.31 -11.84
N LEU A 292 11.83 -5.74 -11.11
CA LEU A 292 12.91 -4.92 -10.55
C LEU A 292 14.27 -5.37 -11.10
N PRO A 293 14.71 -4.82 -12.24
CA PRO A 293 15.95 -5.25 -12.89
C PRO A 293 17.22 -4.84 -12.11
N HIS A 294 17.17 -3.75 -11.36
CA HIS A 294 18.29 -3.22 -10.60
C HIS A 294 17.82 -2.66 -9.25
N PRO A 295 18.74 -2.42 -8.29
CA PRO A 295 18.41 -1.72 -7.05
C PRO A 295 17.72 -0.37 -7.32
N PRO A 296 16.59 -0.06 -6.64
CA PRO A 296 15.80 1.14 -6.93
C PRO A 296 16.61 2.45 -6.86
N ALA A 297 17.49 2.59 -5.89
CA ALA A 297 18.34 3.76 -5.78
C ALA A 297 19.27 3.93 -7.02
N ALA A 298 19.74 2.83 -7.60
CA ALA A 298 20.54 2.88 -8.83
C ALA A 298 19.70 3.28 -10.05
N ILE A 299 18.45 2.80 -10.16
CA ILE A 299 17.53 3.18 -11.24
C ILE A 299 17.22 4.67 -11.16
N PHE A 300 16.89 5.20 -9.98
CA PHE A 300 16.66 6.63 -9.78
C PHE A 300 17.91 7.46 -10.06
N ALA A 301 19.08 7.04 -9.56
CA ALA A 301 20.34 7.76 -9.80
C ALA A 301 20.73 7.80 -11.29
N ALA A 302 20.34 6.77 -12.05
CA ALA A 302 20.59 6.69 -13.50
C ALA A 302 19.50 7.38 -14.36
N GLY A 303 18.44 7.96 -13.77
CA GLY A 303 17.35 8.59 -14.50
C GLY A 303 16.50 7.60 -15.31
N GLN A 304 16.39 6.34 -14.89
CA GLN A 304 15.67 5.30 -15.64
C GLN A 304 14.24 5.06 -15.15
N GLN A 305 13.82 5.77 -14.11
CA GLN A 305 12.46 5.76 -13.57
C GLN A 305 11.46 6.47 -14.49
N ALA A 306 10.16 6.46 -14.11
CA ALA A 306 9.16 7.32 -14.74
C ALA A 306 9.50 8.80 -14.49
N HIS A 307 9.55 9.62 -15.55
CA HIS A 307 9.80 11.07 -15.47
C HIS A 307 8.46 11.81 -15.31
N VAL A 308 7.87 11.72 -14.13
CA VAL A 308 6.55 12.28 -13.80
C VAL A 308 6.63 13.16 -12.55
N PRO A 309 5.72 14.13 -12.36
CA PRO A 309 5.63 14.88 -11.11
C PRO A 309 5.49 13.95 -9.90
N LEU A 310 6.23 14.26 -8.84
CA LEU A 310 6.21 13.52 -7.57
C LEU A 310 5.80 14.46 -6.43
N LEU A 311 4.76 14.09 -5.69
CA LEU A 311 4.46 14.64 -4.37
C LEU A 311 4.76 13.56 -3.34
N ALA A 312 5.75 13.76 -2.45
CA ALA A 312 6.01 12.79 -1.40
C ALA A 312 6.40 13.46 -0.08
N GLY A 313 6.09 12.78 1.02
CA GLY A 313 6.36 13.29 2.35
C GLY A 313 6.15 12.23 3.41
N TRP A 314 6.22 12.64 4.66
CA TRP A 314 6.06 11.77 5.82
C TRP A 314 5.51 12.54 7.02
N ASN A 315 5.17 11.80 8.07
CA ASN A 315 4.64 12.35 9.31
C ASN A 315 5.76 12.61 10.32
N SER A 316 5.55 13.57 11.23
CA SER A 316 6.60 14.01 12.15
C SER A 316 6.97 12.99 13.23
N GLU A 317 6.09 12.05 13.56
CA GLU A 317 6.33 10.96 14.53
C GLU A 317 5.90 9.61 13.96
N GLU A 318 6.50 9.20 12.85
CA GLU A 318 6.17 7.97 12.11
C GLU A 318 6.31 6.69 12.93
N MET A 319 7.22 6.71 13.91
CA MET A 319 7.53 5.56 14.74
C MET A 319 7.94 6.03 16.13
N SER A 320 7.59 5.28 17.16
CA SER A 320 7.94 5.58 18.53
C SER A 320 9.26 4.94 18.97
N TYR A 321 9.87 5.49 20.04
CA TYR A 321 11.18 5.07 20.53
C TYR A 321 11.34 3.55 20.80
N PRO A 322 10.32 2.75 21.21
CA PRO A 322 10.50 1.33 21.45
C PRO A 322 10.90 0.54 20.19
N TRP A 323 10.55 1.05 19.01
CA TRP A 323 11.00 0.42 17.76
C TRP A 323 12.54 0.39 17.64
N LEU A 324 13.20 1.40 18.20
CA LEU A 324 14.65 1.53 18.22
C LEU A 324 15.26 0.88 19.47
N MET A 325 14.66 1.09 20.63
CA MET A 325 15.21 0.78 21.94
C MET A 325 14.67 -0.53 22.54
N GLY A 326 13.66 -1.17 21.89
CA GLY A 326 13.01 -2.35 22.44
C GLY A 326 12.30 -2.04 23.76
N THR A 327 12.60 -2.80 24.80
CA THR A 327 12.03 -2.64 26.15
C THR A 327 12.81 -1.68 27.05
N GLU A 328 13.94 -1.16 26.57
CA GLU A 328 14.78 -0.25 27.36
C GLU A 328 14.15 1.13 27.49
N ALA A 329 14.18 1.70 28.70
CA ALA A 329 13.74 3.08 28.92
C ALA A 329 14.63 4.08 28.15
N PRO A 330 14.08 5.17 27.61
CA PRO A 330 14.83 6.16 26.83
C PRO A 330 15.61 7.11 27.74
N THR A 331 16.55 6.55 28.54
CA THR A 331 17.51 7.35 29.31
C THR A 331 18.70 7.73 28.43
N PRO A 332 19.46 8.81 28.78
CA PRO A 332 20.67 9.17 28.07
C PRO A 332 21.65 8.02 27.89
N GLU A 333 21.86 7.21 28.94
CA GLU A 333 22.80 6.09 28.97
C GLU A 333 22.33 4.96 28.03
N ASN A 334 21.04 4.58 28.10
CA ASN A 334 20.47 3.53 27.27
C ASN A 334 20.48 3.94 25.79
N PHE A 335 20.12 5.18 25.50
CA PHE A 335 20.12 5.68 24.12
C PHE A 335 21.55 5.73 23.55
N ALA A 336 22.54 6.22 24.32
CA ALA A 336 23.94 6.19 23.91
C ALA A 336 24.42 4.75 23.61
N LYS A 337 24.06 3.76 24.45
CA LYS A 337 24.36 2.34 24.24
C LYS A 337 23.76 1.82 22.91
N VAL A 338 22.51 2.19 22.62
CA VAL A 338 21.87 1.83 21.34
C VAL A 338 22.63 2.43 20.16
N LEU A 339 23.04 3.72 20.25
CA LEU A 339 23.81 4.37 19.19
C LEU A 339 25.19 3.71 18.99
N HIS A 340 25.89 3.37 20.06
CA HIS A 340 27.17 2.65 19.98
C HIS A 340 27.00 1.27 19.33
N THR A 341 25.97 0.53 19.69
CA THR A 341 25.67 -0.77 19.09
C THR A 341 25.36 -0.65 17.60
N ARG A 342 24.62 0.41 17.19
CA ARG A 342 24.14 0.59 15.82
C ARG A 342 25.17 1.21 14.88
N TYR A 343 25.97 2.15 15.39
CA TYR A 343 26.87 3.00 14.58
C TYR A 343 28.36 2.82 14.91
N GLY A 344 28.70 2.04 15.93
CA GLY A 344 30.11 1.78 16.30
C GLY A 344 30.87 3.06 16.54
N GLU A 345 32.01 3.25 15.83
CA GLU A 345 32.87 4.43 15.93
C GLU A 345 32.17 5.75 15.55
N ARG A 346 31.05 5.69 14.85
CA ARG A 346 30.27 6.89 14.49
C ARG A 346 29.18 7.26 15.51
N ALA A 347 29.13 6.59 16.66
CA ALA A 347 28.12 6.86 17.69
C ALA A 347 28.15 8.29 18.21
N ASP A 348 29.35 8.89 18.39
CA ASP A 348 29.52 10.28 18.83
C ASP A 348 29.00 11.28 17.77
N GLU A 349 29.09 10.95 16.48
CA GLU A 349 28.51 11.74 15.40
C GLU A 349 26.98 11.66 15.48
N ALA A 350 26.41 10.48 15.69
CA ALA A 350 24.99 10.29 15.88
C ALA A 350 24.46 11.04 17.12
N LEU A 351 25.19 11.01 18.25
CA LEU A 351 24.83 11.77 19.46
C LEU A 351 24.82 13.29 19.26
N ARG A 352 25.65 13.82 18.35
CA ARG A 352 25.57 15.25 17.99
C ARG A 352 24.34 15.61 17.17
N LEU A 353 23.87 14.69 16.34
CA LEU A 353 22.64 14.86 15.53
C LEU A 353 21.38 14.61 16.33
N TYR A 354 21.44 13.68 17.28
CA TYR A 354 20.33 13.27 18.16
C TYR A 354 20.76 13.46 19.63
N PRO A 355 20.74 14.70 20.16
CA PRO A 355 21.24 15.00 21.49
C PRO A 355 20.37 14.36 22.59
N ALA A 356 21.01 13.85 23.65
CA ALA A 356 20.35 13.09 24.71
C ALA A 356 20.93 13.40 26.11
N ALA A 357 21.02 14.67 26.49
CA ALA A 357 21.56 15.07 27.79
C ALA A 357 20.56 14.89 28.94
N THR A 358 19.25 14.84 28.67
CA THR A 358 18.17 14.57 29.64
C THR A 358 17.29 13.43 29.16
N TYR A 359 16.41 12.92 30.06
CA TYR A 359 15.43 11.90 29.68
C TYR A 359 14.52 12.36 28.55
N GLU A 360 14.03 13.61 28.63
CA GLU A 360 13.14 14.18 27.62
C GLU A 360 13.84 14.32 26.25
N GLN A 361 15.10 14.72 26.27
CA GLN A 361 15.91 14.79 25.04
C GLN A 361 16.17 13.39 24.49
N ALA A 362 16.53 12.43 25.31
CA ALA A 362 16.76 11.05 24.89
C ALA A 362 15.50 10.41 24.31
N LEU A 363 14.33 10.64 24.95
CA LEU A 363 13.02 10.21 24.44
C LEU A 363 12.73 10.80 23.06
N GLN A 364 12.89 12.12 22.91
CA GLN A 364 12.64 12.78 21.61
C GLN A 364 13.62 12.30 20.55
N SER A 365 14.90 12.28 20.84
CA SER A 365 15.95 11.85 19.90
C SER A 365 15.80 10.37 19.50
N ALA A 366 15.37 9.49 20.42
CA ALA A 366 15.09 8.11 20.09
C ALA A 366 13.85 7.97 19.18
N THR A 367 12.85 8.80 19.39
CA THR A 367 11.66 8.87 18.52
C THR A 367 12.05 9.42 17.14
N ASP A 368 12.80 10.51 17.06
CA ASP A 368 13.24 11.12 15.79
C ASP A 368 14.09 10.13 14.99
N LEU A 369 15.05 9.46 15.61
CA LEU A 369 15.87 8.44 14.94
C LEU A 369 15.06 7.22 14.52
N ALA A 370 14.04 6.82 15.28
CA ALA A 370 13.12 5.76 14.90
C ALA A 370 12.34 6.16 13.63
N CYS A 371 11.82 7.40 13.59
CA CYS A 371 11.10 7.96 12.43
C CYS A 371 11.97 8.03 11.18
N ASP A 372 13.17 8.58 11.30
CA ASP A 372 14.12 8.70 10.21
C ASP A 372 14.54 7.33 9.67
N SER A 373 14.77 6.36 10.56
CA SER A 373 15.17 5.00 10.21
C SER A 373 14.02 4.20 9.59
N PHE A 374 12.78 4.44 10.00
CA PHE A 374 11.60 3.71 9.51
C PHE A 374 11.26 4.12 8.07
N VAL A 375 10.88 5.38 7.85
CA VAL A 375 10.41 5.84 6.53
C VAL A 375 10.92 7.24 6.14
N GLY A 376 11.32 8.09 7.10
CA GLY A 376 11.69 9.49 6.84
C GLY A 376 12.84 9.60 5.85
N TYR A 377 13.98 8.96 6.16
CA TYR A 377 15.16 9.00 5.28
C TYR A 377 14.87 8.42 3.89
N SER A 378 14.15 7.30 3.81
CA SER A 378 13.88 6.65 2.52
C SER A 378 12.99 7.49 1.63
N THR A 379 11.98 8.15 2.19
CA THR A 379 11.09 9.06 1.45
C THR A 379 11.83 10.31 1.01
N TRP A 380 12.64 10.90 1.91
CA TRP A 380 13.52 12.01 1.57
C TRP A 380 14.48 11.64 0.44
N LYS A 381 15.15 10.47 0.52
CA LYS A 381 16.13 10.01 -0.48
C LYS A 381 15.49 9.77 -1.83
N TRP A 382 14.28 9.25 -1.86
CA TRP A 382 13.51 9.10 -3.10
C TRP A 382 13.24 10.46 -3.77
N CYS A 383 12.76 11.46 -2.99
CA CYS A 383 12.58 12.82 -3.49
C CYS A 383 13.88 13.43 -4.01
N ASP A 384 14.99 13.26 -3.26
CA ASP A 384 16.31 13.76 -3.61
C ASP A 384 16.79 13.21 -4.96
N LEU A 385 16.80 11.89 -5.12
CA LEU A 385 17.22 11.23 -6.35
C LEU A 385 16.33 11.60 -7.54
N HIS A 386 14.99 11.62 -7.35
CA HIS A 386 14.06 11.96 -8.42
C HIS A 386 14.19 13.43 -8.85
N SER A 387 14.45 14.34 -7.91
CA SER A 387 14.66 15.76 -8.23
C SER A 387 15.92 16.01 -9.06
N GLN A 388 16.92 15.14 -8.95
CA GLN A 388 18.18 15.26 -9.69
C GLN A 388 18.09 14.69 -11.12
N THR A 389 17.22 13.72 -11.36
CA THR A 389 17.22 12.92 -12.60
C THR A 389 15.85 12.75 -13.26
N GLY A 390 14.76 13.16 -12.59
CA GLY A 390 13.38 12.88 -13.06
C GLY A 390 12.83 13.87 -14.07
N GLU A 391 13.51 15.01 -14.30
CA GLU A 391 13.09 16.07 -15.23
C GLU A 391 11.66 16.59 -15.00
N ALA A 392 11.07 16.30 -13.83
CA ALA A 392 9.71 16.67 -13.45
C ALA A 392 9.69 17.29 -12.04
N PRO A 393 8.69 18.12 -11.72
CA PRO A 393 8.59 18.75 -10.40
C PRO A 393 8.51 17.74 -9.27
N VAL A 394 9.23 18.01 -8.18
CA VAL A 394 9.16 17.24 -6.91
C VAL A 394 8.68 18.15 -5.80
N TYR A 395 7.60 17.78 -5.17
CA TYR A 395 7.01 18.46 -4.02
C TYR A 395 7.20 17.59 -2.78
N ARG A 396 7.75 18.19 -1.70
CA ARG A 396 7.94 17.52 -0.41
C ARG A 396 7.05 18.14 0.65
N TYR A 397 6.51 17.31 1.54
CA TYR A 397 5.79 17.77 2.72
C TYR A 397 6.26 17.05 3.98
N LEU A 398 6.05 17.69 5.12
CA LEU A 398 6.09 17.08 6.45
C LEU A 398 4.73 17.34 7.11
N TYR A 399 4.01 16.28 7.43
CA TYR A 399 2.72 16.38 8.12
C TYR A 399 2.97 16.32 9.64
N THR A 400 2.53 17.34 10.37
CA THR A 400 2.84 17.52 11.80
C THR A 400 1.61 17.60 12.69
N HIS A 401 0.40 17.56 12.11
CA HIS A 401 -0.83 17.69 12.88
C HIS A 401 -1.09 16.41 13.68
N PRO A 402 -1.02 16.45 15.03
CA PRO A 402 -1.28 15.28 15.85
C PRO A 402 -2.75 14.86 15.70
N ARG A 403 -3.01 13.58 15.89
CA ARG A 403 -4.39 13.12 15.97
C ARG A 403 -5.10 13.78 17.15
N PRO A 404 -6.38 14.15 17.01
CA PRO A 404 -7.19 14.59 18.13
C PRO A 404 -7.18 13.54 19.25
N PRO A 405 -7.23 13.96 20.54
CA PRO A 405 -7.31 13.02 21.64
C PRO A 405 -8.56 12.14 21.51
N MET A 406 -8.46 10.91 21.99
CA MET A 406 -9.62 10.01 22.04
C MET A 406 -10.73 10.59 22.92
N THR A 407 -12.01 10.38 22.53
CA THR A 407 -13.12 10.78 23.38
C THR A 407 -13.20 9.98 24.67
N PRO A 408 -13.84 10.48 25.72
CA PRO A 408 -14.07 9.72 26.94
C PRO A 408 -14.80 8.39 26.71
N GLU A 409 -15.68 8.32 25.70
CA GLU A 409 -16.43 7.12 25.32
C GLU A 409 -15.53 6.02 24.72
N MET A 410 -14.35 6.42 24.22
CA MET A 410 -13.36 5.48 23.69
C MET A 410 -12.59 4.75 24.80
N GLY A 411 -12.66 5.23 26.04
CA GLY A 411 -12.05 4.60 27.21
C GLY A 411 -10.53 4.45 27.06
N ASN A 412 -10.02 3.21 27.14
CA ASN A 412 -8.59 2.89 27.07
C ASN A 412 -8.03 2.82 25.65
N ALA A 413 -8.81 3.17 24.64
CA ALA A 413 -8.37 3.04 23.25
C ALA A 413 -7.10 3.85 22.96
N VAL A 414 -6.24 3.30 22.09
CA VAL A 414 -5.03 3.97 21.62
C VAL A 414 -5.00 3.99 20.08
N ALA A 415 -4.30 4.95 19.51
CA ALA A 415 -4.06 4.97 18.07
C ALA A 415 -3.15 3.80 17.69
N GLY A 416 -3.52 3.05 16.64
CA GLY A 416 -2.70 1.99 16.08
C GLY A 416 -1.78 2.49 14.96
N LEU A 417 -0.80 1.68 14.61
CA LEU A 417 0.19 2.00 13.59
C LEU A 417 -0.43 2.15 12.19
N ALA A 418 -1.43 1.33 11.88
CA ALA A 418 -2.10 1.38 10.57
C ALA A 418 -3.14 2.51 10.46
N GLY A 419 -3.22 3.39 11.45
CA GLY A 419 -4.04 4.59 11.41
C GLY A 419 -5.44 4.46 11.99
N GLY A 420 -5.87 3.30 12.45
CA GLY A 420 -7.12 3.09 13.18
C GLY A 420 -6.97 3.16 14.70
N VAL A 421 -7.80 2.42 15.43
CA VAL A 421 -7.86 2.43 16.90
C VAL A 421 -7.84 1.01 17.45
N ILE A 422 -6.95 0.78 18.41
CA ILE A 422 -6.85 -0.46 19.17
C ILE A 422 -7.61 -0.30 20.48
N ARG A 423 -8.34 -1.34 20.90
CA ARG A 423 -9.17 -1.37 22.10
C ARG A 423 -8.87 -2.58 22.98
N GLY A 424 -9.34 -2.53 24.22
CA GLY A 424 -9.24 -3.65 25.16
C GLY A 424 -7.83 -3.88 25.71
N PRO A 425 -7.48 -5.13 26.11
CA PRO A 425 -6.18 -5.44 26.75
C PRO A 425 -4.97 -5.11 25.85
N GLU A 426 -5.11 -5.23 24.54
CA GLU A 426 -4.08 -4.90 23.57
C GLU A 426 -3.71 -3.41 23.58
N ALA A 427 -4.71 -2.54 23.77
CA ALA A 427 -4.51 -1.09 23.90
C ALA A 427 -3.68 -0.73 25.13
N GLU A 428 -3.87 -1.45 26.23
CA GLU A 428 -3.12 -1.23 27.46
C GLU A 428 -1.65 -1.63 27.32
N ALA A 429 -1.38 -2.74 26.63
CA ALA A 429 -0.04 -3.20 26.34
C ALA A 429 0.72 -2.29 25.36
N GLN A 430 0.01 -1.56 24.50
CA GLN A 430 0.58 -0.62 23.52
C GLN A 430 0.57 0.84 23.96
N ARG A 431 0.22 1.13 25.23
CA ARG A 431 0.15 2.50 25.73
C ARG A 431 1.52 3.12 25.84
N LEU A 432 1.79 4.09 24.98
CA LEU A 432 3.00 4.90 24.96
C LEU A 432 2.69 6.34 25.43
N PRO A 433 3.71 7.16 25.74
CA PRO A 433 3.52 8.60 25.90
C PRO A 433 2.74 9.17 24.72
N ALA A 434 1.87 10.14 24.99
CA ALA A 434 1.12 10.80 23.92
C ALA A 434 2.08 11.39 22.87
N PRO A 435 1.86 11.15 21.59
CA PRO A 435 2.69 11.71 20.55
C PRO A 435 2.57 13.24 20.55
N ARG A 436 3.67 13.92 20.25
CA ARG A 436 3.71 15.38 20.13
C ARG A 436 3.38 15.83 18.70
N GLY A 437 3.55 14.93 17.74
CA GLY A 437 3.32 15.15 16.33
C GLY A 437 2.37 14.14 15.71
N ALA A 438 2.40 14.06 14.39
CA ALA A 438 1.60 13.13 13.61
C ALA A 438 2.22 11.74 13.58
N VAL A 439 1.49 10.74 14.02
CA VAL A 439 1.90 9.33 13.96
C VAL A 439 1.73 8.75 12.55
N HIS A 440 2.30 7.57 12.31
CA HIS A 440 2.17 6.86 11.02
C HIS A 440 0.70 6.75 10.58
N SER A 441 0.43 6.96 9.31
CA SER A 441 -0.90 6.89 8.68
C SER A 441 -1.93 7.93 9.19
N ALA A 442 -1.53 8.93 9.98
CA ALA A 442 -2.47 9.91 10.54
C ALA A 442 -3.01 10.92 9.51
N GLU A 443 -2.34 11.07 8.36
CA GLU A 443 -2.72 12.02 7.31
C GLU A 443 -3.76 11.45 6.34
N ILE A 444 -3.99 10.13 6.31
CA ILE A 444 -4.77 9.46 5.27
C ILE A 444 -6.18 10.04 5.15
N GLU A 445 -6.91 10.17 6.26
CA GLU A 445 -8.28 10.69 6.26
C GLU A 445 -8.33 12.16 5.79
N TYR A 446 -7.29 12.94 6.09
CA TYR A 446 -7.16 14.32 5.61
C TYR A 446 -6.89 14.35 4.11
N ALA A 447 -5.92 13.57 3.63
CA ALA A 447 -5.55 13.49 2.22
C ALA A 447 -6.68 12.97 1.34
N MET A 448 -7.43 11.98 1.81
CA MET A 448 -8.57 11.38 1.11
C MET A 448 -9.89 12.15 1.32
N GLY A 449 -9.93 13.11 2.26
CA GLY A 449 -11.14 13.88 2.58
C GLY A 449 -12.20 13.07 3.34
N ASN A 450 -11.80 12.07 4.11
CA ASN A 450 -12.68 11.09 4.75
C ASN A 450 -12.82 11.26 6.28
N LEU A 451 -12.54 12.44 6.83
CA LEU A 451 -12.62 12.74 8.26
C LEU A 451 -14.00 12.43 8.87
N GLY A 452 -15.07 12.55 8.10
CA GLY A 452 -16.42 12.28 8.56
C GLY A 452 -16.83 10.80 8.59
N THR A 453 -16.04 9.89 8.00
CA THR A 453 -16.38 8.46 7.92
C THR A 453 -16.08 7.72 9.22
N ASN A 454 -15.20 8.25 10.05
CA ASN A 454 -14.77 7.69 11.34
C ASN A 454 -15.33 8.46 12.55
N ARG A 455 -16.60 8.86 12.51
CA ARG A 455 -17.27 9.66 13.57
C ARG A 455 -17.21 9.07 14.99
N GLY A 456 -16.77 7.83 15.16
CA GLY A 456 -16.53 7.19 16.45
C GLY A 456 -15.08 7.24 16.93
N LEU A 457 -14.12 7.76 16.11
CA LEU A 457 -12.69 7.65 16.37
C LEU A 457 -12.05 8.96 16.84
N CYS A 458 -12.56 10.12 16.45
CA CYS A 458 -12.01 11.41 16.84
C CYS A 458 -13.14 12.36 17.20
N VAL A 459 -13.07 13.00 18.35
CA VAL A 459 -13.90 14.13 18.69
C VAL A 459 -13.20 15.40 18.30
N ASP A 460 -14.02 16.22 17.73
CA ASP A 460 -14.00 17.60 17.33
C ASP A 460 -13.56 17.88 15.89
N ALA A 461 -14.52 17.61 15.00
CA ALA A 461 -14.62 18.37 13.75
C ALA A 461 -15.34 19.74 13.98
N GLY A 462 -15.42 20.20 15.20
CA GLY A 462 -16.08 21.46 15.58
C GLY A 462 -15.20 22.70 15.45
N GLY A 463 -14.04 22.59 14.85
CA GLY A 463 -13.07 23.67 14.77
C GLY A 463 -12.34 23.80 13.44
N LEU A 464 -12.99 23.52 12.29
CA LEU A 464 -12.50 23.93 10.97
C LEU A 464 -13.45 24.89 10.30
#